data_409b3a9a8cc3e271346d6c9e51b27d06
#
_entry.id   409b3a9a8cc3e271346d6c9e51b27d06
#
_cell.length_a   1.000
_cell.length_b   1.000
_cell.length_c   1.000
_cell.angle_alpha   90.00
_cell.angle_beta   90.00
_cell.angle_gamma   90.00
#
_symmetry.space_group_name_H-M   'P 1'
#
loop_
_entity.id
_entity.type
_entity.pdbx_description
1 polymer ?
#
loop_
_entity_poly.entity_id
_entity_poly.type
_entity_poly.pdbx_seq_one_letter_code
_entity_poly.pdbx_strand_id
1 'polypeptide(L)'
;PGVDTRAVVEDGAVIDSTATVEAGAVIRKGAQVGPYCFVGANSVIGEGVVLGEHTRIYPNVTIYYGCRIGRRNIIHSGAVIGADGFGFAPLDRQYVKIPQIGAVETGDDVEIGANTCIDRGALQNTTIGQGTKIDDLVMIGHNCQVGKNVVLSGRTGLAGSTIIGDNVQAGGGSGFAGHLKVAAGSIIGGGAGVPGTIDKPDYYAGYMPAMPHREFYNILSVIKRLPEMRRQLKHLAEKVDSFKKE
;
A
#
# COMPACT_ATOMS: atom_id res chain seq x y z
N PRO A 1 -1.94 30.72 -10.63
CA PRO A 1 -1.73 29.75 -11.70
C PRO A 1 -0.58 30.18 -12.60
N GLY A 2 0.04 29.22 -13.25
CA GLY A 2 1.16 29.41 -14.17
C GLY A 2 2.29 28.42 -13.94
N VAL A 3 3.22 28.37 -14.88
CA VAL A 3 4.40 27.50 -14.84
C VAL A 3 5.61 28.37 -14.47
N ASP A 4 6.31 28.01 -13.39
CA ASP A 4 7.54 28.70 -12.99
C ASP A 4 8.60 28.53 -14.09
N THR A 5 9.35 29.57 -14.39
CA THR A 5 10.37 29.58 -15.45
C THR A 5 11.53 28.60 -15.19
N ARG A 6 11.68 28.12 -13.98
CA ARG A 6 12.66 27.09 -13.58
C ARG A 6 12.10 25.66 -13.62
N ALA A 7 10.81 25.49 -13.96
CA ALA A 7 10.27 24.17 -14.24
C ALA A 7 10.70 23.69 -15.61
N VAL A 8 10.86 22.37 -15.76
CA VAL A 8 11.18 21.73 -17.03
C VAL A 8 9.89 21.12 -17.59
N VAL A 9 9.45 21.59 -18.74
CA VAL A 9 8.28 21.05 -19.45
C VAL A 9 8.75 20.51 -20.80
N GLU A 10 8.63 19.18 -20.98
CA GLU A 10 9.05 18.53 -22.23
C GLU A 10 8.00 18.74 -23.34
N ASP A 11 8.46 18.66 -24.57
CA ASP A 11 7.60 18.79 -25.75
C ASP A 11 6.47 17.77 -25.75
N GLY A 12 5.25 18.23 -26.05
CA GLY A 12 4.04 17.39 -26.05
C GLY A 12 3.40 17.19 -24.66
N ALA A 13 3.94 17.76 -23.59
CA ALA A 13 3.22 17.88 -22.32
C ALA A 13 2.09 18.94 -22.45
N VAL A 14 0.93 18.66 -21.83
CA VAL A 14 -0.23 19.54 -21.83
C VAL A 14 -0.53 19.99 -20.40
N ILE A 15 -0.46 21.29 -20.17
CA ILE A 15 -0.72 21.88 -18.86
C ILE A 15 -1.90 22.87 -19.01
N ASP A 16 -2.98 22.64 -18.23
CA ASP A 16 -4.11 23.57 -18.23
C ASP A 16 -3.68 24.96 -17.73
N SER A 17 -4.24 25.99 -18.33
CA SER A 17 -3.91 27.40 -18.01
C SER A 17 -4.23 27.81 -16.57
N THR A 18 -5.11 27.08 -15.89
CA THR A 18 -5.45 27.29 -14.48
C THR A 18 -4.56 26.53 -13.51
N ALA A 19 -3.70 25.61 -14.01
CA ALA A 19 -2.79 24.86 -13.18
C ALA A 19 -1.61 25.73 -12.68
N THR A 20 -0.98 25.27 -11.60
CA THR A 20 0.24 25.86 -11.05
C THR A 20 1.34 24.79 -11.05
N VAL A 21 2.50 25.12 -11.60
CA VAL A 21 3.70 24.26 -11.61
C VAL A 21 4.85 25.05 -11.01
N GLU A 22 5.38 24.56 -9.90
CA GLU A 22 6.43 25.24 -9.15
C GLU A 22 7.85 24.96 -9.70
N ALA A 23 8.81 25.73 -9.18
CA ALA A 23 10.22 25.67 -9.56
C ALA A 23 10.82 24.25 -9.44
N GLY A 24 11.62 23.85 -10.43
CA GLY A 24 12.31 22.57 -10.45
C GLY A 24 11.40 21.37 -10.72
N ALA A 25 10.08 21.55 -10.85
CA ALA A 25 9.19 20.49 -11.29
C ALA A 25 9.52 20.06 -12.73
N VAL A 26 9.40 18.76 -13.01
CA VAL A 26 9.66 18.18 -14.33
C VAL A 26 8.38 17.54 -14.84
N ILE A 27 7.84 18.06 -15.94
CA ILE A 27 6.66 17.53 -16.63
C ILE A 27 7.14 16.85 -17.92
N ARG A 28 7.05 15.52 -17.95
CA ARG A 28 7.60 14.72 -19.05
C ARG A 28 6.65 14.69 -20.25
N LYS A 29 7.19 14.25 -21.37
CA LYS A 29 6.49 14.15 -22.65
C LYS A 29 5.14 13.47 -22.51
N GLY A 30 4.10 14.05 -23.14
CA GLY A 30 2.75 13.51 -23.17
C GLY A 30 2.00 13.52 -21.84
N ALA A 31 2.60 14.03 -20.75
CA ALA A 31 1.92 14.21 -19.49
C ALA A 31 0.81 15.27 -19.61
N GLN A 32 -0.29 15.04 -18.91
CA GLN A 32 -1.46 15.93 -18.90
C GLN A 32 -1.72 16.41 -17.47
N VAL A 33 -1.61 17.70 -17.25
CA VAL A 33 -1.90 18.36 -15.98
C VAL A 33 -3.25 19.08 -16.11
N GLY A 34 -4.26 18.53 -15.45
CA GLY A 34 -5.64 19.02 -15.55
C GLY A 34 -5.88 20.37 -14.89
N PRO A 35 -7.12 20.89 -15.04
CA PRO A 35 -7.51 22.20 -14.49
C PRO A 35 -7.30 22.29 -12.97
N TYR A 36 -6.86 23.47 -12.53
CA TYR A 36 -6.65 23.78 -11.10
C TYR A 36 -5.70 22.83 -10.36
N CYS A 37 -4.92 22.02 -11.08
CA CYS A 37 -3.88 21.20 -10.47
C CYS A 37 -2.76 22.07 -9.90
N PHE A 38 -2.14 21.57 -8.84
CA PHE A 38 -0.93 22.14 -8.25
C PHE A 38 0.17 21.08 -8.28
N VAL A 39 1.30 21.40 -8.90
CA VAL A 39 2.50 20.55 -8.92
C VAL A 39 3.61 21.28 -8.17
N GLY A 40 3.93 20.77 -6.99
CA GLY A 40 4.92 21.33 -6.07
C GLY A 40 6.35 21.19 -6.58
N ALA A 41 7.23 21.97 -5.98
CA ALA A 41 8.63 22.10 -6.40
C ALA A 41 9.36 20.73 -6.44
N ASN A 42 10.24 20.57 -7.43
CA ASN A 42 11.07 19.37 -7.63
C ASN A 42 10.29 18.05 -7.81
N SER A 43 8.98 18.12 -8.06
CA SER A 43 8.20 16.92 -8.37
C SER A 43 8.40 16.48 -9.82
N VAL A 44 8.35 15.16 -10.06
CA VAL A 44 8.51 14.59 -11.41
C VAL A 44 7.19 13.94 -11.83
N ILE A 45 6.60 14.46 -12.88
CA ILE A 45 5.41 13.89 -13.54
C ILE A 45 5.88 13.16 -14.79
N GLY A 46 5.85 11.84 -14.75
CA GLY A 46 6.40 10.94 -15.75
C GLY A 46 5.71 11.02 -17.11
N GLU A 47 6.30 10.37 -18.11
CA GLU A 47 5.78 10.35 -19.47
C GLU A 47 4.35 9.78 -19.52
N GLY A 48 3.44 10.48 -20.20
CA GLY A 48 2.05 10.06 -20.39
C GLY A 48 1.20 10.00 -19.11
N VAL A 49 1.66 10.55 -18.00
CA VAL A 49 0.88 10.65 -16.76
C VAL A 49 -0.30 11.58 -16.95
N VAL A 50 -1.46 11.21 -16.40
CA VAL A 50 -2.65 12.07 -16.40
C VAL A 50 -2.99 12.46 -14.96
N LEU A 51 -3.05 13.75 -14.68
CA LEU A 51 -3.54 14.33 -13.43
C LEU A 51 -4.95 14.89 -13.63
N GLY A 52 -5.93 14.35 -12.92
CA GLY A 52 -7.30 14.86 -12.89
C GLY A 52 -7.40 16.23 -12.22
N GLU A 53 -8.46 16.97 -12.53
CA GLU A 53 -8.69 18.34 -12.05
C GLU A 53 -8.59 18.47 -10.52
N HIS A 54 -8.15 19.63 -10.04
CA HIS A 54 -8.01 19.96 -8.62
C HIS A 54 -7.04 19.05 -7.84
N THR A 55 -6.24 18.22 -8.50
CA THR A 55 -5.25 17.36 -7.82
C THR A 55 -4.06 18.21 -7.36
N ARG A 56 -3.64 17.96 -6.12
CA ARG A 56 -2.51 18.64 -5.48
C ARG A 56 -1.36 17.68 -5.27
N ILE A 57 -0.24 17.94 -5.91
CA ILE A 57 1.02 17.23 -5.77
C ILE A 57 1.94 18.12 -4.92
N TYR A 58 2.32 17.67 -3.72
CA TYR A 58 3.27 18.37 -2.86
C TYR A 58 4.70 18.25 -3.38
N PRO A 59 5.66 19.05 -2.87
CA PRO A 59 7.05 19.00 -3.35
C PRO A 59 7.70 17.61 -3.23
N ASN A 60 8.64 17.32 -4.14
CA ASN A 60 9.43 16.08 -4.17
C ASN A 60 8.60 14.79 -4.36
N VAL A 61 7.48 14.85 -5.02
CA VAL A 61 6.71 13.65 -5.42
C VAL A 61 7.23 13.13 -6.76
N THR A 62 7.29 11.81 -6.91
CA THR A 62 7.60 11.17 -8.19
C THR A 62 6.46 10.28 -8.66
N ILE A 63 5.91 10.59 -9.83
CA ILE A 63 4.91 9.76 -10.49
C ILE A 63 5.53 9.20 -11.77
N TYR A 64 5.69 7.89 -11.85
CA TYR A 64 6.28 7.21 -12.99
C TYR A 64 5.32 7.22 -14.19
N TYR A 65 5.89 6.90 -15.35
CA TYR A 65 5.20 6.93 -16.64
C TYR A 65 3.90 6.11 -16.66
N GLY A 66 2.92 6.61 -17.41
CA GLY A 66 1.65 5.95 -17.71
C GLY A 66 0.64 5.90 -16.57
N CYS A 67 0.97 6.42 -15.37
CA CYS A 67 0.03 6.44 -14.24
C CYS A 67 -1.13 7.42 -14.49
N ARG A 68 -2.30 7.09 -13.93
CA ARG A 68 -3.51 7.90 -14.00
C ARG A 68 -3.97 8.27 -12.59
N ILE A 69 -3.93 9.54 -12.29
CA ILE A 69 -4.34 10.10 -11.00
C ILE A 69 -5.71 10.76 -11.18
N GLY A 70 -6.70 10.34 -10.40
CA GLY A 70 -8.06 10.89 -10.42
C GLY A 70 -8.11 12.36 -10.02
N ARG A 71 -9.32 12.87 -9.83
CA ARG A 71 -9.58 14.27 -9.48
C ARG A 71 -9.46 14.50 -7.98
N ARG A 72 -9.15 15.72 -7.56
CA ARG A 72 -9.08 16.13 -6.16
C ARG A 72 -8.23 15.25 -5.27
N ASN A 73 -7.25 14.59 -5.88
CA ASN A 73 -6.28 13.81 -5.10
C ASN A 73 -5.28 14.73 -4.39
N ILE A 74 -4.81 14.29 -3.24
CA ILE A 74 -3.76 14.95 -2.47
C ILE A 74 -2.60 13.96 -2.33
N ILE A 75 -1.41 14.33 -2.82
CA ILE A 75 -0.23 13.47 -2.76
C ILE A 75 0.87 14.23 -2.04
N HIS A 76 1.24 13.71 -0.86
CA HIS A 76 2.21 14.36 0.02
C HIS A 76 3.66 14.10 -0.37
N SER A 77 4.55 14.94 0.15
CA SER A 77 5.97 14.98 -0.22
C SER A 77 6.68 13.63 -0.06
N GLY A 78 7.55 13.33 -1.01
CA GLY A 78 8.34 12.10 -1.01
C GLY A 78 7.58 10.85 -1.45
N ALA A 79 6.28 10.93 -1.74
CA ALA A 79 5.54 9.79 -2.26
C ALA A 79 6.06 9.39 -3.65
N VAL A 80 6.13 8.07 -3.89
CA VAL A 80 6.56 7.48 -5.16
C VAL A 80 5.44 6.60 -5.70
N ILE A 81 4.93 6.94 -6.87
CA ILE A 81 3.80 6.25 -7.48
C ILE A 81 4.23 5.64 -8.81
N GLY A 82 4.03 4.33 -8.97
CA GLY A 82 4.29 3.60 -10.20
C GLY A 82 5.73 3.12 -10.37
N ALA A 83 6.52 3.01 -9.31
CA ALA A 83 7.79 2.30 -9.35
C ALA A 83 7.58 0.82 -9.69
N ASP A 84 8.61 0.16 -10.19
CA ASP A 84 8.53 -1.26 -10.49
C ASP A 84 8.29 -2.09 -9.23
N GLY A 85 7.32 -2.99 -9.28
CA GLY A 85 7.08 -3.96 -8.25
C GLY A 85 8.22 -4.95 -8.07
N PHE A 86 8.25 -5.62 -6.92
CA PHE A 86 9.22 -6.66 -6.58
C PHE A 86 8.90 -7.96 -7.32
N GLY A 87 9.25 -8.00 -8.60
CA GLY A 87 9.04 -9.16 -9.48
C GLY A 87 10.37 -9.74 -9.96
N PHE A 88 10.71 -10.94 -9.47
CA PHE A 88 11.92 -11.66 -9.87
C PHE A 88 11.64 -13.15 -10.01
N ALA A 89 12.25 -13.79 -11.01
CA ALA A 89 12.25 -15.23 -11.18
C ALA A 89 13.62 -15.82 -10.76
N PRO A 90 13.67 -16.89 -9.97
CA PRO A 90 14.92 -17.58 -9.68
C PRO A 90 15.39 -18.35 -10.94
N LEU A 91 16.64 -18.13 -11.34
CA LEU A 91 17.30 -18.85 -12.42
C LEU A 91 18.76 -19.11 -12.00
N ASP A 92 19.17 -20.36 -11.88
CA ASP A 92 20.54 -20.77 -11.55
C ASP A 92 21.15 -20.03 -10.33
N ARG A 93 20.39 -19.95 -9.22
CA ARG A 93 20.75 -19.23 -7.98
C ARG A 93 20.88 -17.70 -8.13
N GLN A 94 20.39 -17.15 -9.23
CA GLN A 94 20.31 -15.71 -9.47
C GLN A 94 18.84 -15.29 -9.55
N TYR A 95 18.59 -13.99 -9.40
CA TYR A 95 17.27 -13.40 -9.57
C TYR A 95 17.23 -12.61 -10.87
N VAL A 96 16.40 -13.04 -11.81
CA VAL A 96 16.14 -12.34 -13.06
C VAL A 96 14.91 -11.46 -12.88
N LYS A 97 15.03 -10.16 -13.19
CA LYS A 97 13.92 -9.22 -13.08
C LYS A 97 12.82 -9.54 -14.07
N ILE A 98 11.58 -9.58 -13.57
CA ILE A 98 10.38 -9.63 -14.40
C ILE A 98 9.97 -8.18 -14.70
N PRO A 99 9.89 -7.77 -15.98
CA PRO A 99 9.44 -6.43 -16.36
C PRO A 99 8.07 -6.10 -15.77
N GLN A 100 7.90 -4.87 -15.33
CA GLN A 100 6.65 -4.35 -14.78
C GLN A 100 6.11 -3.32 -15.77
N ILE A 101 5.10 -3.69 -16.56
CA ILE A 101 4.60 -2.88 -17.70
C ILE A 101 3.21 -2.27 -17.46
N GLY A 102 2.57 -2.60 -16.34
CA GLY A 102 1.34 -1.95 -15.92
C GLY A 102 1.60 -0.53 -15.39
N ALA A 103 0.62 0.05 -14.75
CA ALA A 103 0.67 1.39 -14.16
C ALA A 103 -0.01 1.40 -12.78
N VAL A 104 -0.15 2.59 -12.21
CA VAL A 104 -1.02 2.87 -11.06
C VAL A 104 -2.19 3.73 -11.52
N GLU A 105 -3.39 3.37 -11.08
CA GLU A 105 -4.59 4.18 -11.29
C GLU A 105 -5.25 4.50 -9.94
N THR A 106 -5.51 5.77 -9.68
CA THR A 106 -6.29 6.20 -8.50
C THR A 106 -7.65 6.72 -8.93
N GLY A 107 -8.67 6.45 -8.12
CA GLY A 107 -9.95 7.13 -8.23
C GLY A 107 -9.88 8.59 -7.77
N ASP A 108 -11.05 9.23 -7.67
CA ASP A 108 -11.17 10.60 -7.17
C ASP A 108 -11.06 10.65 -5.65
N ASP A 109 -10.69 11.81 -5.09
CA ASP A 109 -10.68 12.10 -3.65
C ASP A 109 -9.74 11.19 -2.83
N VAL A 110 -8.68 10.65 -3.45
CA VAL A 110 -7.65 9.83 -2.79
C VAL A 110 -6.63 10.74 -2.13
N GLU A 111 -6.20 10.39 -0.93
CA GLU A 111 -5.09 11.04 -0.25
C GLU A 111 -3.96 10.04 0.00
N ILE A 112 -2.73 10.42 -0.35
CA ILE A 112 -1.52 9.58 -0.25
C ILE A 112 -0.50 10.33 0.60
N GLY A 113 -0.18 9.76 1.76
CA GLY A 113 0.72 10.30 2.76
C GLY A 113 2.19 10.36 2.31
N ALA A 114 2.97 11.07 3.12
CA ALA A 114 4.37 11.32 2.82
C ALA A 114 5.21 10.02 2.79
N ASN A 115 6.15 9.93 1.84
CA ASN A 115 7.03 8.78 1.64
C ASN A 115 6.31 7.43 1.44
N THR A 116 5.05 7.45 1.04
CA THR A 116 4.31 6.25 0.66
C THR A 116 4.71 5.80 -0.75
N CYS A 117 4.88 4.49 -0.92
CA CYS A 117 5.22 3.88 -2.20
C CYS A 117 4.07 3.03 -2.70
N ILE A 118 3.69 3.22 -3.98
CA ILE A 118 2.68 2.42 -4.67
C ILE A 118 3.30 1.88 -5.95
N ASP A 119 3.55 0.57 -5.99
CA ASP A 119 4.16 -0.09 -7.14
C ASP A 119 3.16 -0.24 -8.30
N ARG A 120 3.68 -0.18 -9.52
CA ARG A 120 2.92 -0.52 -10.72
C ARG A 120 2.63 -2.01 -10.79
N GLY A 121 1.61 -2.39 -11.50
CA GLY A 121 1.36 -3.80 -11.76
C GLY A 121 2.32 -4.39 -12.78
N ALA A 122 2.47 -5.72 -12.75
CA ALA A 122 3.30 -6.44 -13.71
C ALA A 122 2.73 -6.36 -15.14
N LEU A 123 1.46 -6.70 -15.32
CA LEU A 123 0.71 -6.62 -16.58
C LEU A 123 -0.53 -5.74 -16.44
N GLN A 124 -1.31 -5.97 -15.40
CA GLN A 124 -2.48 -5.16 -15.06
C GLN A 124 -2.06 -4.03 -14.11
N ASN A 125 -2.90 -3.03 -13.95
CA ASN A 125 -2.61 -1.90 -13.09
C ASN A 125 -2.79 -2.24 -11.60
N THR A 126 -2.04 -1.57 -10.74
CA THR A 126 -2.37 -1.40 -9.33
C THR A 126 -3.44 -0.32 -9.22
N THR A 127 -4.51 -0.57 -8.48
CA THR A 127 -5.67 0.33 -8.44
C THR A 127 -6.00 0.76 -7.02
N ILE A 128 -6.31 2.06 -6.85
CA ILE A 128 -6.75 2.65 -5.58
C ILE A 128 -8.14 3.25 -5.79
N GLY A 129 -9.13 2.74 -5.06
CA GLY A 129 -10.52 3.20 -5.18
C GLY A 129 -10.74 4.60 -4.64
N GLN A 130 -11.82 5.23 -5.13
CA GLN A 130 -12.23 6.58 -4.75
C GLN A 130 -12.36 6.75 -3.23
N GLY A 131 -11.98 7.92 -2.71
CA GLY A 131 -12.13 8.30 -1.31
C GLY A 131 -11.15 7.65 -0.35
N THR A 132 -10.27 6.76 -0.82
CA THR A 132 -9.30 6.04 0.00
C THR A 132 -8.25 6.99 0.58
N LYS A 133 -7.91 6.76 1.86
CA LYS A 133 -6.93 7.53 2.63
C LYS A 133 -5.77 6.63 3.01
N ILE A 134 -4.60 7.00 2.57
CA ILE A 134 -3.35 6.29 2.77
C ILE A 134 -2.41 7.21 3.53
N ASP A 135 -2.02 6.78 4.71
CA ASP A 135 -1.14 7.54 5.61
C ASP A 135 0.33 7.44 5.18
N ASP A 136 1.23 8.01 5.96
CA ASP A 136 2.66 8.08 5.70
C ASP A 136 3.33 6.69 5.76
N LEU A 137 4.39 6.51 4.95
CA LEU A 137 5.24 5.31 4.95
C LEU A 137 4.48 4.01 4.66
N VAL A 138 3.37 4.07 3.96
CA VAL A 138 2.63 2.88 3.52
C VAL A 138 3.30 2.30 2.28
N MET A 139 3.32 0.96 2.18
CA MET A 139 3.81 0.24 1.00
C MET A 139 2.67 -0.54 0.35
N ILE A 140 2.38 -0.27 -0.91
CA ILE A 140 1.40 -1.01 -1.70
C ILE A 140 2.14 -1.69 -2.86
N GLY A 141 2.22 -3.01 -2.79
CA GLY A 141 2.90 -3.84 -3.79
C GLY A 141 2.15 -3.90 -5.12
N HIS A 142 2.84 -4.43 -6.11
CA HIS A 142 2.34 -4.56 -7.48
C HIS A 142 1.01 -5.31 -7.58
N ASN A 143 0.17 -4.93 -8.53
CA ASN A 143 -1.13 -5.56 -8.80
C ASN A 143 -2.13 -5.55 -7.64
N CYS A 144 -1.89 -4.78 -6.58
CA CYS A 144 -2.88 -4.60 -5.52
C CYS A 144 -4.13 -3.91 -6.05
N GLN A 145 -5.28 -4.32 -5.55
CA GLN A 145 -6.57 -3.69 -5.82
C GLN A 145 -7.16 -3.20 -4.49
N VAL A 146 -7.09 -1.91 -4.25
CA VAL A 146 -7.63 -1.28 -3.05
C VAL A 146 -9.00 -0.69 -3.37
N GLY A 147 -10.01 -1.08 -2.60
CA GLY A 147 -11.39 -0.63 -2.77
C GLY A 147 -11.61 0.84 -2.45
N LYS A 148 -12.88 1.25 -2.39
CA LYS A 148 -13.31 2.62 -2.10
C LYS A 148 -13.32 2.88 -0.59
N ASN A 149 -13.05 4.14 -0.20
CA ASN A 149 -13.12 4.60 1.19
C ASN A 149 -12.32 3.72 2.17
N VAL A 150 -11.23 3.14 1.71
CA VAL A 150 -10.31 2.35 2.53
C VAL A 150 -9.42 3.32 3.32
N VAL A 151 -9.08 2.93 4.55
CA VAL A 151 -8.11 3.67 5.39
C VAL A 151 -6.92 2.75 5.67
N LEU A 152 -5.73 3.17 5.24
CA LEU A 152 -4.47 2.49 5.53
C LEU A 152 -3.62 3.41 6.40
N SER A 153 -3.51 3.09 7.69
CA SER A 153 -2.70 3.88 8.62
C SER A 153 -1.21 3.64 8.44
N GLY A 154 -0.40 4.52 9.00
CA GLY A 154 1.05 4.57 8.78
C GLY A 154 1.78 3.24 8.91
N ARG A 155 2.74 3.01 8.02
CA ARG A 155 3.55 1.79 7.91
C ARG A 155 2.76 0.51 7.61
N THR A 156 1.52 0.61 7.13
CA THR A 156 0.80 -0.55 6.60
C THR A 156 1.50 -1.08 5.34
N GLY A 157 1.62 -2.40 5.22
CA GLY A 157 2.23 -3.05 4.06
C GLY A 157 1.27 -4.02 3.38
N LEU A 158 0.99 -3.80 2.10
CA LEU A 158 0.25 -4.73 1.24
C LEU A 158 1.23 -5.42 0.30
N ALA A 159 1.43 -6.73 0.46
CA ALA A 159 2.21 -7.49 -0.52
C ALA A 159 1.46 -7.64 -1.85
N GLY A 160 2.19 -7.94 -2.92
CA GLY A 160 1.65 -7.94 -4.29
C GLY A 160 0.39 -8.78 -4.48
N SER A 161 -0.48 -8.32 -5.36
CA SER A 161 -1.75 -8.96 -5.73
C SER A 161 -2.76 -9.09 -4.59
N THR A 162 -2.64 -8.30 -3.54
CA THR A 162 -3.62 -8.22 -2.45
C THR A 162 -4.85 -7.44 -2.89
N ILE A 163 -6.04 -7.94 -2.56
CA ILE A 163 -7.33 -7.30 -2.84
C ILE A 163 -7.95 -6.84 -1.53
N ILE A 164 -8.10 -5.54 -1.36
CA ILE A 164 -8.74 -4.92 -0.20
C ILE A 164 -10.14 -4.46 -0.60
N GLY A 165 -11.17 -4.96 0.07
CA GLY A 165 -12.56 -4.57 -0.15
C GLY A 165 -12.85 -3.12 0.25
N ASP A 166 -14.02 -2.61 -0.14
CA ASP A 166 -14.46 -1.25 0.20
C ASP A 166 -14.59 -1.08 1.72
N ASN A 167 -14.32 0.15 2.21
CA ASN A 167 -14.47 0.53 3.62
C ASN A 167 -13.62 -0.29 4.61
N VAL A 168 -12.58 -0.97 4.17
CA VAL A 168 -11.62 -1.64 5.07
C VAL A 168 -10.79 -0.57 5.80
N GLN A 169 -10.52 -0.82 7.09
CA GLN A 169 -9.65 0.01 7.91
C GLN A 169 -8.47 -0.83 8.39
N ALA A 170 -7.26 -0.43 8.07
CA ALA A 170 -6.03 -1.10 8.50
C ALA A 170 -5.26 -0.21 9.48
N GLY A 171 -5.07 -0.68 10.69
CA GLY A 171 -4.30 -0.01 11.73
C GLY A 171 -2.81 0.02 11.43
N GLY A 172 -2.11 1.02 11.98
CA GLY A 172 -0.71 1.27 11.69
C GLY A 172 0.20 0.07 11.92
N GLY A 173 1.15 -0.13 11.01
CA GLY A 173 2.10 -1.24 11.06
C GLY A 173 1.49 -2.62 10.75
N SER A 174 0.23 -2.70 10.30
CA SER A 174 -0.35 -3.96 9.85
C SER A 174 0.28 -4.43 8.53
N GLY A 175 0.38 -5.75 8.35
CA GLY A 175 0.99 -6.35 7.17
C GLY A 175 0.12 -7.43 6.54
N PHE A 176 0.00 -7.40 5.22
CA PHE A 176 -0.84 -8.35 4.47
C PHE A 176 0.04 -9.20 3.56
N ALA A 177 -0.09 -10.51 3.65
CA ALA A 177 0.57 -11.42 2.72
C ALA A 177 0.03 -11.25 1.30
N GLY A 178 0.80 -11.67 0.31
CA GLY A 178 0.40 -11.55 -1.10
C GLY A 178 -0.76 -12.46 -1.49
N HIS A 179 -1.45 -12.09 -2.57
CA HIS A 179 -2.49 -12.89 -3.21
C HIS A 179 -3.71 -13.22 -2.32
N LEU A 180 -3.97 -12.43 -1.30
CA LEU A 180 -5.14 -12.60 -0.43
C LEU A 180 -6.24 -11.57 -0.73
N LYS A 181 -7.43 -11.83 -0.19
CA LYS A 181 -8.57 -10.92 -0.25
C LYS A 181 -9.02 -10.55 1.16
N VAL A 182 -9.41 -9.30 1.35
CA VAL A 182 -10.01 -8.82 2.61
C VAL A 182 -11.42 -8.35 2.34
N ALA A 183 -12.39 -8.95 3.04
CA ALA A 183 -13.80 -8.59 2.91
C ALA A 183 -14.05 -7.12 3.22
N ALA A 184 -14.94 -6.50 2.45
CA ALA A 184 -15.34 -5.10 2.65
C ALA A 184 -15.85 -4.86 4.08
N GLY A 185 -15.51 -3.70 4.66
CA GLY A 185 -15.90 -3.32 6.02
C GLY A 185 -15.11 -3.99 7.14
N SER A 186 -14.08 -4.81 6.83
CA SER A 186 -13.20 -5.38 7.86
C SER A 186 -12.33 -4.32 8.53
N ILE A 187 -12.04 -4.51 9.82
CA ILE A 187 -11.12 -3.66 10.58
C ILE A 187 -9.94 -4.51 11.01
N ILE A 188 -8.74 -4.09 10.66
CA ILE A 188 -7.49 -4.77 11.02
C ILE A 188 -6.77 -3.94 12.08
N GLY A 189 -6.53 -4.52 13.23
CA GLY A 189 -5.83 -3.86 14.35
C GLY A 189 -4.39 -3.51 14.00
N GLY A 190 -3.86 -2.47 14.65
CA GLY A 190 -2.47 -2.05 14.45
C GLY A 190 -1.48 -3.17 14.77
N GLY A 191 -0.42 -3.29 13.95
CA GLY A 191 0.60 -4.32 14.09
C GLY A 191 0.16 -5.74 13.73
N ALA A 192 -1.08 -5.93 13.28
CA ALA A 192 -1.58 -7.27 12.93
C ALA A 192 -0.99 -7.78 11.62
N GLY A 193 -0.56 -9.04 11.61
CA GLY A 193 -0.21 -9.77 10.40
C GLY A 193 -1.41 -10.52 9.84
N VAL A 194 -1.73 -10.33 8.58
CA VAL A 194 -2.80 -11.02 7.87
C VAL A 194 -2.19 -12.04 6.91
N PRO A 195 -2.09 -13.33 7.30
CA PRO A 195 -1.40 -14.35 6.51
C PRO A 195 -2.28 -15.00 5.44
N GLY A 196 -3.57 -14.73 5.41
CA GLY A 196 -4.52 -15.37 4.50
C GLY A 196 -5.78 -14.54 4.27
N THR A 197 -6.64 -15.02 3.38
CA THR A 197 -7.87 -14.35 3.00
C THR A 197 -8.85 -14.20 4.19
N ILE A 198 -9.46 -13.03 4.28
CA ILE A 198 -10.50 -12.67 5.24
C ILE A 198 -11.82 -12.60 4.49
N ASP A 199 -12.69 -13.61 4.67
CA ASP A 199 -13.94 -13.75 3.91
C ASP A 199 -15.12 -13.02 4.55
N LYS A 200 -15.05 -12.67 5.82
CA LYS A 200 -16.15 -12.02 6.56
C LYS A 200 -15.67 -10.73 7.20
N PRO A 201 -16.49 -9.65 7.16
CA PRO A 201 -16.17 -8.43 7.86
C PRO A 201 -16.22 -8.64 9.38
N ASP A 202 -15.13 -8.29 10.06
CA ASP A 202 -15.03 -8.31 11.52
C ASP A 202 -13.84 -7.44 11.95
N TYR A 203 -13.61 -7.31 13.25
CA TYR A 203 -12.39 -6.76 13.81
C TYR A 203 -11.35 -7.86 14.02
N TYR A 204 -10.25 -7.77 13.30
CA TYR A 204 -9.14 -8.73 13.35
C TYR A 204 -7.94 -8.11 14.08
N ALA A 205 -7.53 -8.70 15.18
CA ALA A 205 -6.33 -8.32 15.92
C ALA A 205 -5.30 -9.45 15.85
N GLY A 206 -4.02 -9.13 15.92
CA GLY A 206 -2.96 -10.13 15.81
C GLY A 206 -1.60 -9.56 16.21
N TYR A 207 -1.53 -8.86 17.33
CA TYR A 207 -0.29 -8.35 17.89
C TYR A 207 -0.14 -8.81 19.35
N MET A 208 1.09 -8.85 19.82
CA MET A 208 1.37 -9.06 21.24
C MET A 208 1.41 -7.70 21.94
N PRO A 209 0.57 -7.46 22.97
CA PRO A 209 0.55 -6.18 23.64
C PRO A 209 1.88 -5.89 24.36
N ALA A 210 2.24 -4.63 24.46
CA ALA A 210 3.40 -4.21 25.24
C ALA A 210 3.18 -4.57 26.72
N MET A 211 4.20 -5.14 27.33
CA MET A 211 4.19 -5.56 28.74
C MET A 211 5.58 -5.41 29.35
N PRO A 212 5.72 -5.47 30.69
CA PRO A 212 7.02 -5.45 31.34
C PRO A 212 7.95 -6.53 30.80
N HIS A 213 9.24 -6.19 30.59
CA HIS A 213 10.24 -7.03 29.96
C HIS A 213 10.29 -8.47 30.51
N ARG A 214 10.26 -8.61 31.85
CA ARG A 214 10.30 -9.93 32.51
C ARG A 214 9.08 -10.78 32.18
N GLU A 215 7.91 -10.19 32.12
CA GLU A 215 6.66 -10.85 31.78
C GLU A 215 6.67 -11.30 30.29
N PHE A 216 7.12 -10.43 29.38
CA PHE A 216 7.27 -10.75 27.97
C PHE A 216 8.13 -11.99 27.75
N TYR A 217 9.32 -12.07 28.38
CA TYR A 217 10.21 -13.23 28.24
C TYR A 217 9.66 -14.50 28.87
N ASN A 218 8.92 -14.39 29.98
CA ASN A 218 8.23 -15.53 30.57
C ASN A 218 7.19 -16.11 29.60
N ILE A 219 6.37 -15.25 28.96
CA ILE A 219 5.37 -15.66 27.98
C ILE A 219 6.05 -16.30 26.76
N LEU A 220 7.13 -15.70 26.22
CA LEU A 220 7.88 -16.27 25.10
C LEU A 220 8.44 -17.66 25.40
N SER A 221 8.90 -17.89 26.64
CA SER A 221 9.41 -19.21 27.07
C SER A 221 8.32 -20.28 27.03
N VAL A 222 7.11 -19.92 27.41
CA VAL A 222 5.93 -20.83 27.35
C VAL A 222 5.50 -21.08 25.91
N ILE A 223 5.43 -20.05 25.06
CA ILE A 223 5.03 -20.17 23.66
C ILE A 223 5.93 -21.20 22.93
N LYS A 224 7.24 -21.16 23.14
CA LYS A 224 8.18 -22.16 22.56
C LYS A 224 7.88 -23.58 22.97
N ARG A 225 7.30 -23.80 24.13
CA ARG A 225 6.97 -25.13 24.69
C ARG A 225 5.55 -25.60 24.40
N LEU A 226 4.70 -24.77 23.80
CA LEU A 226 3.30 -25.13 23.50
C LEU A 226 3.17 -26.47 22.73
N PRO A 227 3.98 -26.79 21.71
CA PRO A 227 3.88 -28.07 21.01
C PRO A 227 4.17 -29.28 21.94
N GLU A 228 5.09 -29.14 22.87
CA GLU A 228 5.39 -30.16 23.88
C GLU A 228 4.26 -30.29 24.90
N MET A 229 3.79 -29.16 25.43
CA MET A 229 2.67 -29.12 26.38
C MET A 229 1.40 -29.74 25.79
N ARG A 230 1.11 -29.48 24.51
CA ARG A 230 -0.01 -30.11 23.81
C ARG A 230 0.11 -31.62 23.78
N ARG A 231 1.31 -32.17 23.53
CA ARG A 231 1.55 -33.64 23.55
C ARG A 231 1.34 -34.21 24.95
N GLN A 232 1.87 -33.56 25.97
CA GLN A 232 1.73 -33.97 27.38
C GLN A 232 0.26 -33.98 27.82
N LEU A 233 -0.51 -32.92 27.47
CA LEU A 233 -1.92 -32.83 27.76
C LEU A 233 -2.74 -33.96 27.08
N LYS A 234 -2.42 -34.27 25.81
CA LYS A 234 -3.07 -35.38 25.11
C LYS A 234 -2.83 -36.72 25.82
N HIS A 235 -1.58 -36.99 26.19
CA HIS A 235 -1.23 -38.22 26.91
C HIS A 235 -1.89 -38.29 28.29
N LEU A 236 -1.97 -37.19 29.03
CA LEU A 236 -2.70 -37.14 30.30
C LEU A 236 -4.19 -37.42 30.11
N ALA A 237 -4.82 -36.83 29.09
CA ALA A 237 -6.23 -37.09 28.79
C ALA A 237 -6.47 -38.59 28.47
N GLU A 238 -5.64 -39.22 27.66
CA GLU A 238 -5.69 -40.66 27.36
C GLU A 238 -5.59 -41.51 28.62
N LYS A 239 -4.69 -41.17 29.56
CA LYS A 239 -4.56 -41.86 30.85
C LYS A 239 -5.83 -41.71 31.73
N VAL A 240 -6.37 -40.50 31.84
CA VAL A 240 -7.57 -40.25 32.61
C VAL A 240 -8.77 -41.04 32.07
N ASP A 241 -8.90 -41.11 30.75
CA ASP A 241 -9.99 -41.89 30.11
C ASP A 241 -9.83 -43.40 30.29
N SER A 242 -8.59 -43.95 30.43
CA SER A 242 -8.36 -45.33 30.77
C SER A 242 -8.82 -45.68 32.20
N PHE A 243 -8.56 -44.78 33.16
CA PHE A 243 -9.01 -44.98 34.55
C PHE A 243 -10.53 -44.89 34.73
N LYS A 244 -11.27 -44.22 33.85
CA LYS A 244 -12.76 -44.18 33.90
C LYS A 244 -13.45 -45.43 33.32
N LYS A 245 -12.66 -46.30 32.66
CA LYS A 245 -13.19 -47.51 32.04
C LYS A 245 -12.92 -48.79 32.87
N GLU A 246 -12.14 -48.64 33.93
CA GLU A 246 -12.00 -49.66 35.02
C GLU A 246 -12.99 -49.36 36.16
#